data_30d8173e2f280fa3596ee42e69dfceec
#
_entry.id   30d8173e2f280fa3596ee42e69dfceec
#
_cell.length_a   1.000
_cell.length_b   1.000
_cell.length_c   1.000
_cell.angle_alpha   90.00
_cell.angle_beta   90.00
_cell.angle_gamma   90.00
#
_symmetry.space_group_name_H-M   'P 1'
#
loop_
_entity.id
_entity.type
_entity.pdbx_description
1 polymer ?
#
loop_
_entity_poly.entity_id
_entity_poly.type
_entity_poly.pdbx_seq_one_letter_code
_entity_poly.pdbx_strand_id
1 'polypeptide(L)'
;VPHHPEDDWTRPMPRTPRSGQRRDPDPTERIPRASAPREPRDHDDRYAEDGWDRGEARHDDRGWDRDDDRGWDRGDDRYAAPRRPAGRPPRRRRPRYGFRRAMALLVLAVVAYVVVMAVVVATVWGSVNRIDATPDVSDRPAAAEGANYLLVGTDSREQLTEEQRGEFGTGFTEGHRADTVMLLHVPALGEPTLVSLPRDSYVEIRDSGWNKLNAAHSNGGPEQLVDTVERSTGLPVDGYMEIGFGGFVSVVDGVGGVEMCLDEPVADEKAHIDLPAGCQELAGEQALGYVRMRYSDPRGDIGRVERQREFLSALVDKMITPSTVLVPWRLHEVGTATGSALSLGDDTSMLEAGRMAAAMRQVAAGEGNSVTVPVADPNYQTEVGSAVLWDEQGAAQLFTALRQDQSITVDP
;
A
#
# COMPACT_ATOMS: atom_id res chain seq x y z
N VAL A 1 39.79 -42.65 -35.18
CA VAL A 1 39.42 -42.83 -33.78
C VAL A 1 40.43 -42.04 -32.95
N PRO A 2 40.11 -40.87 -32.36
CA PRO A 2 40.99 -40.23 -31.39
C PRO A 2 40.51 -40.58 -29.97
N HIS A 3 41.49 -40.88 -29.12
CA HIS A 3 41.38 -41.23 -27.74
C HIS A 3 40.84 -40.03 -26.91
N HIS A 4 39.87 -40.29 -26.00
CA HIS A 4 39.50 -39.45 -24.88
C HIS A 4 40.51 -39.62 -23.74
N PRO A 5 40.98 -38.59 -23.07
CA PRO A 5 41.74 -38.71 -21.82
C PRO A 5 40.78 -38.97 -20.64
N GLU A 6 41.08 -40.02 -19.87
CA GLU A 6 40.42 -40.45 -18.67
C GLU A 6 40.64 -39.41 -17.54
N ASP A 7 39.57 -39.05 -16.82
CA ASP A 7 39.54 -38.19 -15.65
C ASP A 7 40.22 -38.88 -14.46
N ASP A 8 41.42 -38.43 -14.10
CA ASP A 8 42.17 -38.88 -12.93
C ASP A 8 41.74 -38.12 -11.65
N TRP A 9 40.82 -38.73 -10.90
CA TRP A 9 40.27 -38.19 -9.61
C TRP A 9 41.12 -38.54 -8.39
N THR A 10 42.38 -38.95 -8.52
CA THR A 10 43.21 -39.44 -7.40
C THR A 10 44.28 -38.46 -6.90
N ARG A 11 44.20 -37.18 -7.18
CA ARG A 11 45.14 -36.20 -6.62
C ARG A 11 44.66 -35.64 -5.25
N PRO A 12 45.42 -35.84 -4.15
CA PRO A 12 45.10 -35.24 -2.86
C PRO A 12 45.37 -33.73 -2.89
N MET A 13 44.39 -32.95 -2.37
CA MET A 13 44.51 -31.50 -2.21
C MET A 13 45.67 -31.11 -1.24
N PRO A 14 46.37 -30.01 -1.49
CA PRO A 14 47.38 -29.52 -0.59
C PRO A 14 46.81 -29.01 0.74
N ARG A 15 47.36 -29.44 1.85
CA ARG A 15 47.02 -29.00 3.21
C ARG A 15 47.51 -27.56 3.42
N THR A 16 46.59 -26.66 3.75
CA THR A 16 46.93 -25.32 4.22
C THR A 16 47.60 -25.35 5.60
N PRO A 17 48.60 -24.50 5.85
CA PRO A 17 49.25 -24.47 7.16
C PRO A 17 48.38 -23.85 8.23
N ARG A 18 48.22 -24.52 9.36
CA ARG A 18 47.69 -23.96 10.61
C ARG A 18 48.64 -22.85 11.10
N SER A 19 48.17 -21.63 11.11
CA SER A 19 48.86 -20.51 11.78
C SER A 19 48.07 -20.04 12.98
N GLY A 20 48.73 -19.99 14.12
CA GLY A 20 48.61 -18.95 15.10
C GLY A 20 47.65 -19.17 16.25
N GLN A 21 48.23 -19.63 17.36
CA GLN A 21 47.69 -19.57 18.72
C GLN A 21 47.11 -18.20 19.02
N ARG A 22 45.82 -18.20 19.45
CA ARG A 22 45.22 -17.04 20.14
C ARG A 22 45.91 -16.90 21.50
N ARG A 23 46.51 -15.73 21.75
CA ARG A 23 46.90 -15.27 23.09
C ARG A 23 45.66 -14.70 23.76
N ASP A 24 45.32 -15.18 24.94
CA ASP A 24 44.36 -14.55 25.82
C ASP A 24 44.82 -13.17 26.25
N PRO A 25 43.95 -12.15 26.31
CA PRO A 25 44.33 -10.83 26.78
C PRO A 25 44.46 -10.80 28.32
N ASP A 26 45.53 -10.12 28.76
CA ASP A 26 45.87 -9.83 30.16
C ASP A 26 44.79 -9.05 30.89
N PRO A 27 44.33 -9.44 32.09
CA PRO A 27 43.21 -8.81 32.79
C PRO A 27 43.55 -7.48 33.51
N THR A 28 44.65 -6.82 33.19
CA THR A 28 45.11 -5.61 33.92
C THR A 28 45.05 -4.30 33.13
N GLU A 29 44.50 -4.25 31.94
CA GLU A 29 44.43 -2.99 31.20
C GLU A 29 43.16 -2.19 31.61
N ARG A 30 43.39 -1.17 32.47
CA ARG A 30 42.37 -0.24 32.93
C ARG A 30 42.02 0.73 31.82
N ILE A 31 40.80 0.64 31.34
CA ILE A 31 40.17 1.62 30.43
C ILE A 31 39.82 2.89 31.23
N PRO A 32 40.18 4.10 30.79
CA PRO A 32 39.74 5.34 31.43
C PRO A 32 38.22 5.54 31.22
N ARG A 33 37.50 5.76 32.31
CA ARG A 33 36.08 6.16 32.28
C ARG A 33 35.95 7.51 31.61
N ALA A 34 35.27 7.55 30.48
CA ALA A 34 34.75 8.77 29.88
C ALA A 34 33.65 9.36 30.78
N SER A 35 33.80 10.65 31.04
CA SER A 35 32.94 11.47 31.90
C SER A 35 31.52 11.60 31.29
N ALA A 36 30.49 11.30 32.06
CA ALA A 36 29.10 11.55 31.73
C ALA A 36 28.82 13.05 31.55
N PRO A 37 27.94 13.41 30.60
CA PRO A 37 27.46 14.79 30.49
C PRO A 37 26.53 15.12 31.67
N ARG A 38 26.74 16.31 32.27
CA ARG A 38 25.93 16.86 33.34
C ARG A 38 24.53 17.24 32.81
N GLU A 39 23.53 16.83 33.54
CA GLU A 39 22.16 17.36 33.46
C GLU A 39 22.14 18.87 33.72
N PRO A 40 21.35 19.66 33.00
CA PRO A 40 21.04 21.03 33.38
C PRO A 40 19.99 21.03 34.50
N ARG A 41 20.31 21.78 35.54
CA ARG A 41 19.48 22.01 36.70
C ARG A 41 18.21 22.81 36.36
N ASP A 42 17.12 22.40 36.96
CA ASP A 42 15.90 23.14 37.15
C ASP A 42 16.17 24.61 37.53
N HIS A 43 15.60 25.51 36.76
CA HIS A 43 15.29 26.84 37.20
C HIS A 43 13.76 26.97 37.37
N ASP A 44 13.32 26.86 38.61
CA ASP A 44 12.12 27.47 39.13
C ASP A 44 12.12 28.95 38.79
N ASP A 45 11.17 29.37 37.99
CA ASP A 45 10.69 30.75 37.99
C ASP A 45 9.17 30.73 37.94
N ARG A 46 8.62 30.87 39.17
CA ARG A 46 7.30 31.41 39.47
C ARG A 46 7.27 32.86 39.02
N TYR A 47 6.35 33.26 38.24
CA TYR A 47 5.66 34.56 38.15
C TYR A 47 4.48 34.36 37.23
N ALA A 48 3.40 34.42 37.80
CA ALA A 48 2.50 35.52 38.17
C ALA A 48 1.31 35.56 37.21
N GLU A 49 0.22 35.12 37.79
CA GLU A 49 -1.16 35.43 37.36
C GLU A 49 -1.31 36.94 37.25
N ASP A 50 -1.69 37.45 36.11
CA ASP A 50 -2.28 38.79 36.00
C ASP A 50 -3.64 38.66 35.32
N GLY A 51 -4.59 38.74 36.10
CA GLY A 51 -5.91 39.16 36.21
C GLY A 51 -6.24 40.37 35.36
N TRP A 52 -7.18 40.23 34.49
CA TRP A 52 -7.84 41.35 33.84
C TRP A 52 -8.98 41.80 34.71
N ASP A 53 -8.69 42.87 35.45
CA ASP A 53 -9.65 43.58 36.31
C ASP A 53 -10.42 44.63 35.50
N ARG A 54 -11.70 44.69 35.85
CA ARG A 54 -12.72 45.57 35.27
C ARG A 54 -12.47 47.01 35.72
N GLY A 55 -12.22 47.90 34.75
CA GLY A 55 -12.23 49.35 35.03
C GLY A 55 -13.65 49.87 35.11
N GLU A 56 -14.14 50.08 36.32
CA GLU A 56 -15.26 50.95 36.66
C GLU A 56 -14.82 52.42 36.53
N ALA A 57 -15.50 53.16 35.65
CA ALA A 57 -15.33 54.62 35.57
C ALA A 57 -16.12 55.29 36.70
N ARG A 58 -15.41 55.95 37.59
CA ARG A 58 -15.93 56.82 38.65
C ARG A 58 -16.36 58.15 38.07
N HIS A 59 -17.55 58.56 38.51
CA HIS A 59 -18.03 59.93 38.55
C HIS A 59 -17.01 60.84 39.20
N ASP A 60 -16.82 62.04 38.67
CA ASP A 60 -16.41 63.23 39.45
C ASP A 60 -17.34 64.35 39.13
N ASP A 61 -18.11 64.69 40.22
CA ASP A 61 -18.85 65.92 40.43
C ASP A 61 -17.89 67.09 40.64
N ARG A 62 -18.21 68.23 40.09
CA ARG A 62 -18.01 69.61 40.58
C ARG A 62 -18.60 70.51 39.50
N GLY A 63 -19.65 71.24 39.68
CA GLY A 63 -20.05 72.05 40.83
C GLY A 63 -19.94 73.55 40.45
N TRP A 64 -21.00 74.26 40.72
CA TRP A 64 -21.06 75.73 40.84
C TRP A 64 -21.22 76.50 39.52
N ASP A 65 -22.01 77.54 39.40
CA ASP A 65 -22.95 78.34 40.21
C ASP A 65 -23.74 79.28 39.31
N ARG A 66 -24.94 79.60 39.75
CA ARG A 66 -25.59 80.95 39.70
C ARG A 66 -25.62 81.70 38.36
N ASP A 67 -26.60 82.43 38.04
CA ASP A 67 -27.63 83.19 38.71
C ASP A 67 -28.74 83.57 37.75
N ASP A 68 -29.91 83.74 38.32
CA ASP A 68 -30.96 84.75 38.17
C ASP A 68 -31.22 85.40 36.78
N ASP A 69 -32.40 85.31 36.25
CA ASP A 69 -33.31 86.42 36.36
C ASP A 69 -34.74 86.12 35.87
N ARG A 70 -35.61 86.76 36.50
CA ARG A 70 -37.08 86.81 36.45
C ARG A 70 -37.60 87.34 35.13
N GLY A 71 -38.59 86.69 34.61
CA GLY A 71 -39.40 87.25 33.54
C GLY A 71 -40.75 86.58 33.48
N TRP A 72 -41.70 87.22 34.19
CA TRP A 72 -43.14 86.90 34.05
C TRP A 72 -43.59 87.33 32.65
N ASP A 73 -44.17 86.47 31.89
CA ASP A 73 -45.29 86.90 30.97
C ASP A 73 -46.35 85.82 30.81
N ARG A 74 -47.58 86.33 30.83
CA ARG A 74 -48.83 85.57 30.79
C ARG A 74 -49.24 85.25 29.39
N GLY A 75 -49.77 84.06 29.26
CA GLY A 75 -50.93 83.85 28.40
C GLY A 75 -50.68 83.50 26.99
N ASP A 76 -50.98 82.30 26.65
CA ASP A 76 -52.11 82.04 25.76
C ASP A 76 -52.23 80.51 25.58
N ASP A 77 -53.28 79.98 26.12
CA ASP A 77 -53.75 78.63 25.81
C ASP A 77 -54.19 78.56 24.36
N ARG A 78 -53.40 77.95 23.53
CA ARG A 78 -53.87 77.49 22.25
C ARG A 78 -53.43 76.02 22.03
N TYR A 79 -54.38 75.15 22.04
CA TYR A 79 -54.43 73.77 21.58
C TYR A 79 -53.21 73.30 20.78
N ALA A 80 -52.26 72.64 21.45
CA ALA A 80 -51.22 71.86 20.79
C ALA A 80 -51.84 70.48 20.41
N ALA A 81 -52.03 70.24 19.15
CA ALA A 81 -52.42 68.94 18.64
C ALA A 81 -51.39 67.84 19.02
N PRO A 82 -51.81 66.60 19.38
CA PRO A 82 -50.91 65.56 19.79
C PRO A 82 -49.95 65.24 18.65
N ARG A 83 -48.64 65.41 18.85
CA ARG A 83 -47.62 64.99 17.92
C ARG A 83 -47.67 63.48 17.84
N ARG A 84 -48.10 62.97 16.68
CA ARG A 84 -47.99 61.54 16.33
C ARG A 84 -46.55 61.10 16.51
N PRO A 85 -46.27 59.99 17.22
CA PRO A 85 -44.88 59.47 17.33
C PRO A 85 -44.38 59.20 15.93
N ALA A 86 -43.21 59.76 15.59
CA ALA A 86 -42.54 59.47 14.31
C ALA A 86 -42.32 57.99 14.20
N GLY A 87 -43.01 57.36 13.24
CA GLY A 87 -42.87 55.93 12.94
C GLY A 87 -41.39 55.60 12.69
N ARG A 88 -40.88 54.66 13.44
CA ARG A 88 -39.54 54.13 13.19
C ARG A 88 -39.42 53.76 11.72
N PRO A 89 -38.36 54.24 11.00
CA PRO A 89 -38.18 53.91 9.60
C PRO A 89 -38.15 52.39 9.44
N PRO A 90 -38.81 51.82 8.40
CA PRO A 90 -38.79 50.38 8.18
C PRO A 90 -37.33 49.91 8.04
N ARG A 91 -36.92 49.02 8.95
CA ARG A 91 -35.66 48.32 8.82
C ARG A 91 -35.60 47.70 7.44
N ARG A 92 -34.89 48.34 6.48
CA ARG A 92 -34.59 47.78 5.18
C ARG A 92 -33.90 46.45 5.44
N ARG A 93 -34.60 45.35 5.24
CA ARG A 93 -34.03 43.99 5.19
C ARG A 93 -32.97 44.01 4.09
N ARG A 94 -31.69 44.03 4.50
CA ARG A 94 -30.58 43.92 3.58
C ARG A 94 -30.82 42.64 2.73
N PRO A 95 -30.86 42.75 1.41
CA PRO A 95 -31.16 41.61 0.58
C PRO A 95 -30.10 40.52 0.84
N ARG A 96 -30.51 39.28 1.05
CA ARG A 96 -29.70 38.08 1.21
C ARG A 96 -28.84 37.78 -0.03
N TYR A 97 -28.53 38.76 -0.84
CA TYR A 97 -27.80 38.67 -2.11
C TYR A 97 -26.37 38.18 -1.90
N GLY A 98 -25.71 38.59 -0.83
CA GLY A 98 -24.36 38.11 -0.47
C GLY A 98 -24.31 36.61 -0.19
N PHE A 99 -25.29 36.10 0.58
CA PHE A 99 -25.38 34.67 0.91
C PHE A 99 -25.65 33.81 -0.33
N ARG A 100 -26.56 34.25 -1.22
CA ARG A 100 -26.86 33.53 -2.47
C ARG A 100 -25.66 33.50 -3.42
N ARG A 101 -24.87 34.59 -3.51
CA ARG A 101 -23.60 34.63 -4.30
C ARG A 101 -22.54 33.72 -3.68
N ALA A 102 -22.36 33.76 -2.36
CA ALA A 102 -21.41 32.87 -1.67
C ALA A 102 -21.78 31.38 -1.87
N MET A 103 -23.08 31.06 -1.77
CA MET A 103 -23.55 29.70 -2.04
C MET A 103 -23.34 29.28 -3.50
N ALA A 104 -23.61 30.17 -4.46
CA ALA A 104 -23.38 29.90 -5.87
C ALA A 104 -21.88 29.69 -6.18
N LEU A 105 -21.00 30.47 -5.57
CA LEU A 105 -19.53 30.31 -5.69
C LEU A 105 -19.07 29.01 -5.04
N LEU A 106 -19.61 28.63 -3.89
CA LEU A 106 -19.33 27.35 -3.26
C LEU A 106 -19.73 26.17 -4.12
N VAL A 107 -20.95 26.19 -4.68
CA VAL A 107 -21.43 25.16 -5.60
C VAL A 107 -20.54 25.07 -6.83
N LEU A 108 -20.17 26.22 -7.41
CA LEU A 108 -19.26 26.26 -8.57
C LEU A 108 -17.89 25.68 -8.22
N ALA A 109 -17.33 26.00 -7.05
CA ALA A 109 -16.06 25.45 -6.58
C ALA A 109 -16.12 23.93 -6.38
N VAL A 110 -17.22 23.42 -5.80
CA VAL A 110 -17.45 21.97 -5.63
C VAL A 110 -17.58 21.29 -6.99
N VAL A 111 -18.34 21.87 -7.92
CA VAL A 111 -18.46 21.32 -9.29
C VAL A 111 -17.11 21.31 -9.99
N ALA A 112 -16.37 22.40 -9.92
CA ALA A 112 -15.02 22.48 -10.51
C ALA A 112 -14.09 21.41 -9.91
N TYR A 113 -14.10 21.23 -8.59
CA TYR A 113 -13.32 20.18 -7.92
C TYR A 113 -13.72 18.78 -8.39
N VAL A 114 -15.02 18.48 -8.48
CA VAL A 114 -15.50 17.17 -8.96
C VAL A 114 -15.09 16.92 -10.41
N VAL A 115 -15.15 17.95 -11.26
CA VAL A 115 -14.69 17.84 -12.65
C VAL A 115 -13.18 17.57 -12.72
N VAL A 116 -12.37 18.28 -11.94
CA VAL A 116 -10.92 18.05 -11.87
C VAL A 116 -10.64 16.62 -11.40
N MET A 117 -11.30 16.17 -10.34
CA MET A 117 -11.14 14.79 -9.84
C MET A 117 -11.54 13.75 -10.89
N ALA A 118 -12.64 13.96 -11.61
CA ALA A 118 -13.08 13.05 -12.68
C ALA A 118 -12.04 12.98 -13.82
N VAL A 119 -11.45 14.11 -14.20
CA VAL A 119 -10.37 14.15 -15.21
C VAL A 119 -9.13 13.40 -14.70
N VAL A 120 -8.72 13.62 -13.45
CA VAL A 120 -7.58 12.91 -12.85
C VAL A 120 -7.82 11.41 -12.82
N VAL A 121 -8.99 10.96 -12.35
CA VAL A 121 -9.33 9.53 -12.34
C VAL A 121 -9.33 8.94 -13.74
N ALA A 122 -9.86 9.66 -14.74
CA ALA A 122 -9.84 9.21 -16.12
C ALA A 122 -8.41 9.12 -16.70
N THR A 123 -7.52 10.06 -16.36
CA THR A 123 -6.11 10.01 -16.79
C THR A 123 -5.34 8.88 -16.13
N VAL A 124 -5.55 8.64 -14.82
CA VAL A 124 -4.98 7.49 -14.10
C VAL A 124 -5.48 6.18 -14.71
N TRP A 125 -6.78 6.06 -14.98
CA TRP A 125 -7.32 4.87 -15.62
C TRP A 125 -6.77 4.64 -17.03
N GLY A 126 -6.54 5.72 -17.77
CA GLY A 126 -5.92 5.67 -19.11
C GLY A 126 -4.42 5.34 -19.11
N SER A 127 -3.73 5.42 -17.98
CA SER A 127 -2.31 5.04 -17.86
C SER A 127 -2.10 3.54 -17.57
N VAL A 128 -3.16 2.81 -17.23
CA VAL A 128 -3.06 1.37 -16.93
C VAL A 128 -2.84 0.57 -18.21
N ASN A 129 -1.86 -0.32 -18.19
CA ASN A 129 -1.63 -1.23 -19.29
C ASN A 129 -2.75 -2.28 -19.35
N ARG A 130 -3.13 -2.68 -20.57
CA ARG A 130 -4.14 -3.71 -20.80
C ARG A 130 -3.50 -4.95 -21.37
N ILE A 131 -3.98 -6.13 -20.92
CA ILE A 131 -3.47 -7.41 -21.33
C ILE A 131 -4.62 -8.39 -21.46
N ASP A 132 -4.59 -9.21 -22.49
CA ASP A 132 -5.55 -10.30 -22.62
C ASP A 132 -5.18 -11.42 -21.64
N ALA A 133 -6.07 -11.67 -20.70
CA ALA A 133 -5.88 -12.69 -19.67
C ALA A 133 -7.07 -13.65 -19.57
N THR A 134 -8.09 -13.44 -20.40
CA THR A 134 -9.32 -14.24 -20.34
C THR A 134 -9.23 -15.43 -21.27
N PRO A 135 -9.23 -16.67 -20.73
CA PRO A 135 -9.13 -17.86 -21.57
C PRO A 135 -10.32 -17.99 -22.53
N ASP A 136 -10.03 -18.16 -23.83
CA ASP A 136 -11.06 -18.47 -24.86
C ASP A 136 -11.36 -19.98 -24.87
N VAL A 137 -11.93 -20.47 -23.78
CA VAL A 137 -12.32 -21.88 -23.60
C VAL A 137 -13.76 -21.99 -23.09
N SER A 138 -14.44 -23.05 -23.51
CA SER A 138 -15.88 -23.25 -23.19
C SER A 138 -16.12 -23.94 -21.85
N ASP A 139 -15.08 -24.50 -21.22
CA ASP A 139 -15.15 -25.32 -20.02
C ASP A 139 -14.69 -24.56 -18.75
N ARG A 140 -14.76 -23.24 -18.76
CA ARG A 140 -14.50 -22.42 -17.57
C ARG A 140 -15.46 -22.72 -16.43
N PRO A 141 -15.03 -22.64 -15.16
CA PRO A 141 -15.90 -22.79 -14.02
C PRO A 141 -17.10 -21.85 -14.08
N ALA A 142 -18.25 -22.31 -13.57
CA ALA A 142 -19.44 -21.46 -13.48
C ALA A 142 -19.21 -20.30 -12.49
N ALA A 143 -19.88 -19.17 -12.75
CA ALA A 143 -19.82 -18.00 -11.86
C ALA A 143 -20.13 -18.39 -10.41
N ALA A 144 -19.36 -17.85 -9.46
CA ALA A 144 -19.56 -17.98 -8.03
C ALA A 144 -20.35 -16.76 -7.48
N GLU A 145 -20.74 -16.78 -6.21
CA GLU A 145 -21.43 -15.64 -5.59
C GLU A 145 -20.49 -14.45 -5.35
N GLY A 146 -19.24 -14.70 -4.94
CA GLY A 146 -18.18 -13.69 -4.81
C GLY A 146 -17.42 -13.48 -6.12
N ALA A 147 -16.39 -12.64 -6.08
CA ALA A 147 -15.49 -12.38 -7.20
C ALA A 147 -14.06 -12.84 -6.87
N ASN A 148 -13.39 -13.42 -7.85
CA ASN A 148 -12.02 -13.93 -7.72
C ASN A 148 -11.09 -13.17 -8.65
N TYR A 149 -10.02 -12.63 -8.11
CA TYR A 149 -9.03 -11.86 -8.85
C TYR A 149 -7.67 -12.52 -8.76
N LEU A 150 -7.02 -12.72 -9.90
CA LEU A 150 -5.67 -13.29 -9.95
C LEU A 150 -4.64 -12.16 -9.93
N LEU A 151 -3.81 -12.15 -8.89
CA LEU A 151 -2.73 -11.18 -8.69
C LEU A 151 -1.40 -11.87 -8.99
N VAL A 152 -0.63 -11.33 -9.92
CA VAL A 152 0.59 -11.95 -10.43
C VAL A 152 1.77 -10.98 -10.31
N GLY A 153 2.84 -11.43 -9.68
CA GLY A 153 4.14 -10.77 -9.70
C GLY A 153 5.06 -11.50 -10.66
N THR A 154 5.55 -10.81 -11.68
CA THR A 154 6.45 -11.39 -12.68
C THR A 154 7.88 -10.85 -12.55
N ASP A 155 8.83 -11.63 -13.04
CA ASP A 155 10.21 -11.20 -13.22
C ASP A 155 10.41 -10.40 -14.54
N SER A 156 9.31 -9.87 -15.10
CA SER A 156 9.34 -9.04 -16.31
C SER A 156 10.24 -7.82 -16.11
N ARG A 157 11.11 -7.62 -17.11
CA ARG A 157 12.11 -6.55 -17.13
C ARG A 157 11.83 -5.53 -18.24
N GLU A 158 10.68 -5.60 -18.88
CA GLU A 158 10.35 -4.77 -20.04
C GLU A 158 10.38 -3.27 -19.71
N GLN A 159 10.01 -2.93 -18.48
CA GLN A 159 9.98 -1.54 -18.01
C GLN A 159 11.32 -1.07 -17.41
N LEU A 160 12.33 -1.93 -17.32
CA LEU A 160 13.65 -1.58 -16.79
C LEU A 160 14.58 -1.05 -17.90
N THR A 161 15.29 0.04 -17.62
CA THR A 161 16.40 0.51 -18.44
C THR A 161 17.57 -0.46 -18.38
N GLU A 162 18.53 -0.37 -19.32
CA GLU A 162 19.73 -1.21 -19.29
C GLU A 162 20.57 -0.99 -18.03
N GLU A 163 20.61 0.24 -17.52
CA GLU A 163 21.29 0.59 -16.27
C GLU A 163 20.61 -0.10 -15.08
N GLN A 164 19.28 0.01 -14.97
CA GLN A 164 18.48 -0.65 -13.93
C GLN A 164 18.61 -2.17 -13.97
N ARG A 165 18.67 -2.79 -15.16
CA ARG A 165 18.89 -4.25 -15.27
C ARG A 165 20.24 -4.69 -14.71
N GLY A 166 21.29 -3.86 -14.89
CA GLY A 166 22.60 -4.08 -14.31
C GLY A 166 22.61 -3.91 -12.79
N GLU A 167 21.99 -2.86 -12.31
CA GLU A 167 21.92 -2.46 -10.90
C GLU A 167 21.12 -3.46 -10.06
N PHE A 168 19.97 -3.93 -10.56
CA PHE A 168 19.14 -4.92 -9.86
C PHE A 168 19.68 -6.35 -9.94
N GLY A 169 20.83 -6.59 -10.56
CA GLY A 169 21.43 -7.92 -10.69
C GLY A 169 20.50 -8.94 -11.37
N THR A 170 19.52 -8.46 -12.15
CA THR A 170 18.50 -9.31 -12.74
C THR A 170 18.99 -10.07 -13.97
N GLY A 171 20.17 -9.75 -14.51
CA GLY A 171 20.76 -10.40 -15.69
C GLY A 171 20.00 -10.12 -17.00
N PHE A 172 20.36 -10.85 -18.06
CA PHE A 172 19.81 -10.69 -19.42
C PHE A 172 18.91 -11.87 -19.85
N THR A 173 18.38 -12.64 -18.90
CA THR A 173 17.53 -13.79 -19.24
C THR A 173 16.20 -13.29 -19.80
N GLU A 174 15.91 -13.60 -21.04
CA GLU A 174 14.59 -13.40 -21.63
C GLU A 174 13.63 -14.42 -20.99
N GLY A 175 12.53 -13.95 -20.42
CA GLY A 175 11.49 -14.81 -19.86
C GLY A 175 10.57 -14.04 -18.91
N HIS A 176 9.28 -14.21 -19.11
CA HIS A 176 8.25 -13.73 -18.20
C HIS A 176 7.84 -14.91 -17.31
N ARG A 177 8.32 -14.94 -16.06
CA ARG A 177 7.92 -15.96 -15.09
C ARG A 177 7.05 -15.34 -14.02
N ALA A 178 5.94 -15.97 -13.76
CA ALA A 178 5.14 -15.66 -12.59
C ALA A 178 5.84 -16.20 -11.33
N ASP A 179 6.51 -15.33 -10.60
CA ASP A 179 7.22 -15.68 -9.37
C ASP A 179 6.31 -15.62 -8.13
N THR A 180 5.25 -14.83 -8.21
CA THR A 180 4.22 -14.70 -7.18
C THR A 180 2.86 -14.87 -7.85
N VAL A 181 2.05 -15.78 -7.36
CA VAL A 181 0.68 -16.02 -7.84
C VAL A 181 -0.23 -16.05 -6.62
N MET A 182 -1.19 -15.14 -6.57
CA MET A 182 -2.15 -15.03 -5.47
C MET A 182 -3.56 -14.94 -6.03
N LEU A 183 -4.50 -15.64 -5.40
CA LEU A 183 -5.92 -15.56 -5.69
C LEU A 183 -6.60 -14.74 -4.60
N LEU A 184 -7.13 -13.58 -4.95
CA LEU A 184 -7.90 -12.72 -4.05
C LEU A 184 -9.38 -13.02 -4.24
N HIS A 185 -9.99 -13.65 -3.26
CA HIS A 185 -11.44 -13.87 -3.20
C HIS A 185 -12.10 -12.73 -2.44
N VAL A 186 -13.08 -12.10 -3.07
CA VAL A 186 -13.90 -11.02 -2.49
C VAL A 186 -15.33 -11.52 -2.41
N PRO A 187 -15.80 -11.96 -1.24
CA PRO A 187 -17.13 -12.49 -1.07
C PRO A 187 -18.21 -11.40 -1.30
N ALA A 188 -19.43 -11.81 -1.60
CA ALA A 188 -20.56 -10.88 -1.69
C ALA A 188 -20.83 -10.21 -0.33
N LEU A 189 -20.65 -10.96 0.76
CA LEU A 189 -20.75 -10.49 2.15
C LEU A 189 -19.68 -11.19 2.99
N GLY A 190 -18.86 -10.42 3.69
CA GLY A 190 -17.83 -10.98 4.59
C GLY A 190 -16.45 -10.39 4.35
N GLU A 191 -15.45 -11.07 4.88
CA GLU A 191 -14.06 -10.66 4.81
C GLU A 191 -13.37 -11.23 3.57
N PRO A 192 -12.55 -10.44 2.85
CA PRO A 192 -11.80 -10.95 1.72
C PRO A 192 -10.75 -11.96 2.15
N THR A 193 -10.41 -12.87 1.25
CA THR A 193 -9.40 -13.88 1.46
C THR A 193 -8.35 -13.85 0.36
N LEU A 194 -7.08 -13.72 0.74
CA LEU A 194 -5.94 -13.83 -0.14
C LEU A 194 -5.32 -15.23 -0.01
N VAL A 195 -5.35 -16.00 -1.10
CA VAL A 195 -4.75 -17.34 -1.17
C VAL A 195 -3.46 -17.28 -1.95
N SER A 196 -2.34 -17.60 -1.32
CA SER A 196 -1.05 -17.75 -2.01
C SER A 196 -0.99 -19.11 -2.69
N LEU A 197 -0.68 -19.11 -3.97
CA LEU A 197 -0.45 -20.30 -4.79
C LEU A 197 1.06 -20.40 -5.08
N PRO A 198 1.79 -21.35 -4.49
CA PRO A 198 3.21 -21.50 -4.75
C PRO A 198 3.49 -21.62 -6.26
N ARG A 199 4.44 -20.85 -6.78
CA ARG A 199 4.80 -20.86 -8.21
C ARG A 199 5.24 -22.22 -8.74
N ASP A 200 5.80 -23.06 -7.84
CA ASP A 200 6.26 -24.43 -8.13
C ASP A 200 5.17 -25.49 -7.89
N SER A 201 3.89 -25.08 -7.69
CA SER A 201 2.74 -26.00 -7.56
C SER A 201 2.66 -26.92 -8.75
N TYR A 202 2.57 -28.23 -8.49
CA TYR A 202 2.46 -29.27 -9.53
C TYR A 202 1.03 -29.40 -9.97
N VAL A 203 0.70 -28.84 -11.14
CA VAL A 203 -0.65 -28.71 -11.67
C VAL A 203 -0.73 -29.16 -13.11
N GLU A 204 -1.92 -29.52 -13.57
CA GLU A 204 -2.16 -29.85 -14.97
C GLU A 204 -2.38 -28.59 -15.80
N ILE A 205 -1.47 -28.34 -16.76
CA ILE A 205 -1.55 -27.23 -17.71
C ILE A 205 -2.13 -27.77 -19.03
N ARG A 206 -3.18 -27.08 -19.52
CA ARG A 206 -3.83 -27.45 -20.78
C ARG A 206 -2.77 -27.55 -21.91
N ASP A 207 -2.84 -28.62 -22.70
CA ASP A 207 -1.95 -28.93 -23.82
C ASP A 207 -0.46 -29.13 -23.48
N SER A 208 -0.07 -28.94 -22.23
CA SER A 208 1.31 -29.09 -21.76
C SER A 208 1.47 -30.20 -20.70
N GLY A 209 0.36 -30.76 -20.18
CA GLY A 209 0.36 -31.79 -19.14
C GLY A 209 0.77 -31.27 -17.77
N TRP A 210 1.22 -32.18 -16.91
CA TRP A 210 1.60 -31.83 -15.52
C TRP A 210 2.92 -31.09 -15.49
N ASN A 211 2.90 -29.89 -14.88
CA ASN A 211 4.07 -29.02 -14.76
C ASN A 211 3.94 -28.10 -13.54
N LYS A 212 4.94 -27.25 -13.31
CA LYS A 212 4.89 -26.17 -12.32
C LYS A 212 3.96 -25.06 -12.78
N LEU A 213 3.20 -24.47 -11.85
CA LEU A 213 2.25 -23.40 -12.13
C LEU A 213 2.86 -22.23 -12.92
N ASN A 214 4.09 -21.82 -12.56
CA ASN A 214 4.78 -20.73 -13.26
C ASN A 214 5.09 -21.05 -14.74
N ALA A 215 5.14 -22.32 -15.12
CA ALA A 215 5.32 -22.73 -16.52
C ALA A 215 4.10 -22.39 -17.39
N ALA A 216 2.90 -22.34 -16.82
CA ALA A 216 1.71 -21.89 -17.53
C ALA A 216 1.90 -20.45 -18.05
N HIS A 217 2.34 -19.53 -17.19
CA HIS A 217 2.60 -18.15 -17.59
C HIS A 217 3.75 -18.05 -18.60
N SER A 218 4.83 -18.79 -18.38
CA SER A 218 6.00 -18.75 -19.29
C SER A 218 5.71 -19.30 -20.68
N ASN A 219 4.77 -20.25 -20.82
CA ASN A 219 4.48 -20.95 -22.07
C ASN A 219 3.33 -20.29 -22.87
N GLY A 220 2.29 -19.83 -22.18
CA GLY A 220 1.08 -19.30 -22.80
C GLY A 220 0.57 -18.00 -22.19
N GLY A 221 1.42 -17.32 -21.41
CA GLY A 221 1.09 -16.01 -20.85
C GLY A 221 -0.03 -16.01 -19.83
N PRO A 222 -0.65 -14.84 -19.63
CA PRO A 222 -1.72 -14.65 -18.65
C PRO A 222 -2.92 -15.58 -18.88
N GLU A 223 -3.38 -15.76 -20.11
CA GLU A 223 -4.53 -16.61 -20.45
C GLU A 223 -4.33 -18.05 -19.96
N GLN A 224 -3.16 -18.64 -20.26
CA GLN A 224 -2.87 -20.02 -19.85
C GLN A 224 -2.70 -20.15 -18.34
N LEU A 225 -2.16 -19.11 -17.67
CA LEU A 225 -2.08 -19.09 -16.22
C LEU A 225 -3.48 -19.04 -15.60
N VAL A 226 -4.38 -18.19 -16.10
CA VAL A 226 -5.78 -18.09 -15.64
C VAL A 226 -6.49 -19.43 -15.86
N ASP A 227 -6.43 -20.03 -17.06
CA ASP A 227 -7.04 -21.35 -17.32
C ASP A 227 -6.52 -22.42 -16.34
N THR A 228 -5.20 -22.42 -16.08
CA THR A 228 -4.58 -23.39 -15.17
C THR A 228 -5.05 -23.19 -13.72
N VAL A 229 -5.17 -21.93 -13.25
CA VAL A 229 -5.69 -21.63 -11.92
C VAL A 229 -7.16 -22.00 -11.81
N GLU A 230 -7.99 -21.63 -12.79
CA GLU A 230 -9.41 -21.97 -12.82
C GLU A 230 -9.65 -23.49 -12.75
N ARG A 231 -8.90 -24.26 -13.52
CA ARG A 231 -8.98 -25.73 -13.53
C ARG A 231 -8.51 -26.36 -12.21
N SER A 232 -7.43 -25.83 -11.65
CA SER A 232 -6.84 -26.37 -10.41
C SER A 232 -7.67 -26.06 -9.17
N THR A 233 -8.34 -24.89 -9.14
CA THR A 233 -9.13 -24.43 -8.00
C THR A 233 -10.63 -24.66 -8.16
N GLY A 234 -11.09 -24.75 -9.41
CA GLY A 234 -12.49 -24.79 -9.79
C GLY A 234 -13.23 -23.47 -9.53
N LEU A 235 -12.51 -22.35 -9.31
CA LEU A 235 -13.05 -21.00 -9.13
C LEU A 235 -12.89 -20.22 -10.45
N PRO A 236 -13.92 -19.48 -10.88
CA PRO A 236 -13.76 -18.56 -12.01
C PRO A 236 -12.86 -17.40 -11.61
N VAL A 237 -12.05 -16.90 -12.52
CA VAL A 237 -11.24 -15.69 -12.36
C VAL A 237 -11.96 -14.54 -13.06
N ASP A 238 -12.44 -13.56 -12.29
CA ASP A 238 -13.23 -12.42 -12.76
C ASP A 238 -12.36 -11.22 -13.18
N GLY A 239 -11.09 -11.21 -12.78
CA GLY A 239 -10.15 -10.18 -13.20
C GLY A 239 -8.71 -10.58 -12.93
N TYR A 240 -7.81 -9.94 -13.68
CA TYR A 240 -6.38 -10.22 -13.66
C TYR A 240 -5.60 -8.93 -13.40
N MET A 241 -4.56 -9.01 -12.55
CA MET A 241 -3.63 -7.93 -12.29
C MET A 241 -2.20 -8.48 -12.27
N GLU A 242 -1.32 -7.84 -13.01
CA GLU A 242 0.10 -8.20 -13.08
C GLU A 242 0.98 -6.99 -12.79
N ILE A 243 2.07 -7.22 -12.06
CA ILE A 243 3.13 -6.26 -11.81
C ILE A 243 4.50 -6.91 -12.06
N GLY A 244 5.31 -6.26 -12.91
CA GLY A 244 6.70 -6.63 -13.11
C GLY A 244 7.65 -5.95 -12.12
N PHE A 245 8.93 -6.33 -12.12
CA PHE A 245 9.94 -5.72 -11.24
C PHE A 245 10.08 -4.22 -11.43
N GLY A 246 10.13 -3.75 -12.69
CA GLY A 246 10.21 -2.32 -12.98
C GLY A 246 8.97 -1.56 -12.52
N GLY A 247 7.80 -2.17 -12.69
CA GLY A 247 6.54 -1.64 -12.20
C GLY A 247 6.54 -1.52 -10.67
N PHE A 248 6.96 -2.56 -9.95
CA PHE A 248 7.07 -2.54 -8.51
C PHE A 248 7.97 -1.40 -8.00
N VAL A 249 9.17 -1.26 -8.56
CA VAL A 249 10.09 -0.16 -8.24
C VAL A 249 9.42 1.20 -8.48
N SER A 250 8.78 1.37 -9.64
CA SER A 250 8.09 2.62 -10.01
C SER A 250 6.94 2.97 -9.05
N VAL A 251 6.17 1.99 -8.58
CA VAL A 251 5.10 2.21 -7.58
C VAL A 251 5.69 2.68 -6.26
N VAL A 252 6.72 1.99 -5.75
CA VAL A 252 7.36 2.33 -4.48
C VAL A 252 7.97 3.72 -4.52
N ASP A 253 8.68 4.06 -5.59
CA ASP A 253 9.27 5.40 -5.77
C ASP A 253 8.20 6.48 -5.96
N GLY A 254 7.11 6.16 -6.67
CA GLY A 254 5.97 7.06 -6.89
C GLY A 254 5.24 7.46 -5.61
N VAL A 255 5.25 6.61 -4.58
CA VAL A 255 4.71 6.94 -3.23
C VAL A 255 5.75 7.58 -2.33
N GLY A 256 6.99 7.72 -2.79
CA GLY A 256 8.12 8.28 -2.04
C GLY A 256 8.74 7.30 -1.06
N GLY A 257 8.88 6.01 -1.42
CA GLY A 257 9.41 4.93 -0.58
C GLY A 257 8.38 4.34 0.38
N VAL A 258 8.73 3.29 1.11
CA VAL A 258 7.87 2.63 2.13
C VAL A 258 8.67 2.49 3.43
N GLU A 259 8.09 2.96 4.53
CA GLU A 259 8.71 2.81 5.85
C GLU A 259 8.60 1.38 6.35
N MET A 260 9.75 0.78 6.63
CA MET A 260 9.86 -0.56 7.21
C MET A 260 10.71 -0.52 8.47
N CYS A 261 10.28 -1.25 9.51
CA CYS A 261 11.02 -1.37 10.77
C CYS A 261 11.63 -2.77 10.88
N LEU A 262 12.95 -2.85 10.85
CA LEU A 262 13.69 -4.11 10.92
C LEU A 262 14.21 -4.32 12.34
N ASP A 263 13.90 -5.46 12.95
CA ASP A 263 14.40 -5.83 14.28
C ASP A 263 15.91 -6.09 14.28
N GLU A 264 16.42 -6.65 13.16
CA GLU A 264 17.83 -6.99 12.96
C GLU A 264 18.32 -6.45 11.60
N PRO A 265 19.63 -6.20 11.44
CA PRO A 265 20.18 -5.81 10.15
C PRO A 265 20.03 -6.95 9.15
N VAL A 266 19.71 -6.60 7.91
CA VAL A 266 19.45 -7.54 6.81
C VAL A 266 20.43 -7.30 5.69
N ALA A 267 21.29 -8.28 5.39
CA ALA A 267 22.21 -8.27 4.25
C ALA A 267 22.01 -9.52 3.40
N ASP A 268 21.75 -9.36 2.11
CA ASP A 268 21.62 -10.45 1.14
C ASP A 268 22.29 -10.05 -0.18
N GLU A 269 23.46 -10.63 -0.47
CA GLU A 269 24.23 -10.35 -1.70
C GLU A 269 23.44 -10.68 -2.98
N LYS A 270 22.58 -11.70 -2.94
CA LYS A 270 21.78 -12.12 -4.11
C LYS A 270 20.56 -11.24 -4.34
N ALA A 271 20.04 -10.63 -3.28
CA ALA A 271 18.98 -9.64 -3.34
C ALA A 271 19.52 -8.20 -3.47
N HIS A 272 20.85 -8.02 -3.45
CA HIS A 272 21.54 -6.73 -3.53
C HIS A 272 21.08 -5.73 -2.46
N ILE A 273 20.91 -6.20 -1.20
CA ILE A 273 20.49 -5.35 -0.09
C ILE A 273 21.47 -5.45 1.08
N ASP A 274 21.65 -4.30 1.74
CA ASP A 274 22.34 -4.16 3.04
C ASP A 274 21.61 -3.07 3.83
N LEU A 275 20.69 -3.52 4.72
CA LEU A 275 19.78 -2.66 5.44
C LEU A 275 20.08 -2.74 6.94
N PRO A 276 20.33 -1.63 7.64
CA PRO A 276 20.52 -1.62 9.08
C PRO A 276 19.22 -1.96 9.83
N ALA A 277 19.35 -2.38 11.08
CA ALA A 277 18.21 -2.50 11.99
C ALA A 277 17.59 -1.12 12.29
N GLY A 278 16.29 -1.10 12.59
CA GLY A 278 15.52 0.10 12.89
C GLY A 278 14.54 0.47 11.78
N CYS A 279 13.78 1.55 12.00
CA CYS A 279 12.80 2.05 11.03
C CYS A 279 13.51 2.90 9.97
N GLN A 280 13.28 2.60 8.70
CA GLN A 280 13.87 3.28 7.56
C GLN A 280 12.90 3.28 6.37
N GLU A 281 13.02 4.28 5.51
CA GLU A 281 12.25 4.37 4.27
C GLU A 281 13.00 3.62 3.16
N LEU A 282 12.38 2.56 2.65
CA LEU A 282 12.92 1.78 1.54
C LEU A 282 12.49 2.39 0.21
N ALA A 283 13.44 2.80 -0.62
CA ALA A 283 13.20 3.13 -2.02
C ALA A 283 12.91 1.86 -2.84
N GLY A 284 12.43 2.02 -4.07
CA GLY A 284 11.94 0.91 -4.89
C GLY A 284 12.93 -0.24 -5.06
N GLU A 285 14.21 0.07 -5.27
CA GLU A 285 15.28 -0.92 -5.39
C GLU A 285 15.49 -1.71 -4.09
N GLN A 286 15.60 -1.02 -2.96
CA GLN A 286 15.76 -1.63 -1.64
C GLN A 286 14.54 -2.48 -1.26
N ALA A 287 13.35 -1.96 -1.57
CA ALA A 287 12.09 -2.66 -1.38
C ALA A 287 12.02 -3.96 -2.21
N LEU A 288 12.44 -3.90 -3.49
CA LEU A 288 12.48 -5.07 -4.36
C LEU A 288 13.44 -6.13 -3.82
N GLY A 289 14.62 -5.72 -3.36
CA GLY A 289 15.58 -6.61 -2.69
C GLY A 289 14.99 -7.24 -1.43
N TYR A 290 14.34 -6.43 -0.59
CA TYR A 290 13.72 -6.87 0.67
C TYR A 290 12.64 -7.94 0.47
N VAL A 291 11.73 -7.76 -0.48
CA VAL A 291 10.66 -8.75 -0.75
C VAL A 291 11.15 -10.01 -1.48
N ARG A 292 12.34 -9.96 -2.10
CA ARG A 292 12.96 -11.09 -2.81
C ARG A 292 13.93 -11.90 -1.96
N MET A 293 14.38 -11.37 -0.82
CA MET A 293 15.37 -12.00 0.05
C MET A 293 14.96 -13.41 0.47
N ARG A 294 15.88 -14.36 0.38
CA ARG A 294 15.67 -15.78 0.75
C ARG A 294 16.76 -16.36 1.63
N TYR A 295 18.01 -15.96 1.42
CA TYR A 295 19.18 -16.68 1.96
C TYR A 295 19.59 -16.20 3.34
N SER A 296 19.28 -14.97 3.69
CA SER A 296 19.59 -14.40 5.01
C SER A 296 18.51 -14.65 6.07
N ASP A 297 17.33 -15.14 5.69
CA ASP A 297 16.27 -15.47 6.64
C ASP A 297 16.34 -16.95 7.04
N PRO A 298 16.59 -17.27 8.32
CA PRO A 298 16.59 -18.65 8.80
C PRO A 298 15.26 -19.39 8.62
N ARG A 299 14.14 -18.65 8.42
CA ARG A 299 12.80 -19.20 8.16
C ARG A 299 12.55 -19.49 6.66
N GLY A 300 13.49 -19.13 5.79
CA GLY A 300 13.44 -19.43 4.36
C GLY A 300 12.22 -18.85 3.66
N ASP A 301 11.43 -19.71 3.01
CA ASP A 301 10.26 -19.31 2.21
C ASP A 301 9.11 -18.76 3.08
N ILE A 302 8.94 -19.24 4.30
CA ILE A 302 7.91 -18.74 5.23
C ILE A 302 8.18 -17.27 5.58
N GLY A 303 9.42 -16.95 5.95
CA GLY A 303 9.81 -15.57 6.24
C GLY A 303 9.66 -14.64 5.02
N ARG A 304 9.86 -15.16 3.80
CA ARG A 304 9.61 -14.39 2.58
C ARG A 304 8.13 -14.01 2.42
N VAL A 305 7.22 -14.95 2.63
CA VAL A 305 5.77 -14.69 2.52
C VAL A 305 5.32 -13.66 3.55
N GLU A 306 5.81 -13.75 4.79
CA GLU A 306 5.51 -12.75 5.84
C GLU A 306 6.01 -11.36 5.45
N ARG A 307 7.26 -11.22 5.00
CA ARG A 307 7.82 -9.94 4.56
C ARG A 307 7.06 -9.34 3.38
N GLN A 308 6.66 -10.16 2.41
CA GLN A 308 5.85 -9.70 1.28
C GLN A 308 4.51 -9.15 1.74
N ARG A 309 3.86 -9.81 2.71
CA ARG A 309 2.59 -9.33 3.29
C ARG A 309 2.78 -8.03 4.06
N GLU A 310 3.78 -7.98 4.93
CA GLU A 310 4.10 -6.79 5.72
C GLU A 310 4.42 -5.58 4.83
N PHE A 311 5.30 -5.78 3.83
CA PHE A 311 5.63 -4.74 2.88
C PHE A 311 4.41 -4.29 2.06
N LEU A 312 3.61 -5.23 1.57
CA LEU A 312 2.40 -4.92 0.81
C LEU A 312 1.39 -4.12 1.66
N SER A 313 1.24 -4.49 2.93
CA SER A 313 0.42 -3.74 3.89
C SER A 313 0.89 -2.29 4.02
N ALA A 314 2.18 -2.10 4.30
CA ALA A 314 2.76 -0.76 4.45
C ALA A 314 2.66 0.08 3.16
N LEU A 315 2.87 -0.54 2.00
CA LEU A 315 2.72 0.10 0.69
C LEU A 315 1.28 0.57 0.45
N VAL A 316 0.30 -0.32 0.65
CA VAL A 316 -1.13 -0.01 0.46
C VAL A 316 -1.58 1.09 1.41
N ASP A 317 -1.17 1.06 2.67
CA ASP A 317 -1.49 2.10 3.65
C ASP A 317 -0.90 3.46 3.24
N LYS A 318 0.32 3.49 2.71
CA LYS A 318 0.95 4.71 2.21
C LYS A 318 0.25 5.25 0.96
N MET A 319 -0.19 4.38 0.06
CA MET A 319 -0.91 4.76 -1.17
C MET A 319 -2.30 5.35 -0.88
N ILE A 320 -3.07 4.75 0.04
CA ILE A 320 -4.47 5.09 0.29
C ILE A 320 -4.59 6.05 1.49
N THR A 321 -3.82 7.13 1.50
CA THR A 321 -4.00 8.19 2.49
C THR A 321 -5.07 9.19 2.05
N PRO A 322 -5.82 9.82 2.97
CA PRO A 322 -6.75 10.89 2.60
C PRO A 322 -6.10 12.02 1.81
N SER A 323 -4.82 12.30 2.09
CA SER A 323 -4.05 13.32 1.36
C SER A 323 -3.71 12.90 -0.07
N THR A 324 -3.52 11.61 -0.35
CA THR A 324 -3.31 11.11 -1.72
C THR A 324 -4.63 11.09 -2.49
N VAL A 325 -5.69 10.58 -1.89
CA VAL A 325 -6.98 10.37 -2.58
C VAL A 325 -7.73 11.68 -2.84
N LEU A 326 -7.70 12.64 -1.89
CA LEU A 326 -8.48 13.88 -1.98
C LEU A 326 -7.74 15.04 -2.66
N VAL A 327 -6.43 14.96 -2.86
CA VAL A 327 -5.66 16.04 -3.46
C VAL A 327 -5.37 15.69 -4.93
N PRO A 328 -5.97 16.41 -5.91
CA PRO A 328 -5.96 16.00 -7.33
C PRO A 328 -4.57 15.77 -7.91
N TRP A 329 -3.59 16.62 -7.59
CA TRP A 329 -2.22 16.47 -8.12
C TRP A 329 -1.47 15.28 -7.51
N ARG A 330 -1.69 14.96 -6.22
CA ARG A 330 -1.11 13.75 -5.59
C ARG A 330 -1.73 12.48 -6.15
N LEU A 331 -3.06 12.47 -6.29
CA LEU A 331 -3.76 11.36 -6.92
C LEU A 331 -3.29 11.15 -8.36
N HIS A 332 -3.04 12.23 -9.09
CA HIS A 332 -2.50 12.14 -10.46
C HIS A 332 -1.09 11.53 -10.46
N GLU A 333 -0.18 12.04 -9.63
CA GLU A 333 1.21 11.60 -9.56
C GLU A 333 1.32 10.11 -9.14
N VAL A 334 0.80 9.78 -7.96
CA VAL A 334 0.81 8.39 -7.44
C VAL A 334 -0.01 7.46 -8.33
N GLY A 335 -1.19 7.92 -8.77
CA GLY A 335 -2.09 7.12 -9.57
C GLY A 335 -1.54 6.79 -10.96
N THR A 336 -0.88 7.73 -11.64
CA THR A 336 -0.29 7.47 -12.97
C THR A 336 0.97 6.62 -12.87
N ALA A 337 1.82 6.82 -11.83
CA ALA A 337 2.95 5.95 -11.56
C ALA A 337 2.50 4.52 -11.32
N THR A 338 1.48 4.33 -10.47
CA THR A 338 0.90 3.00 -10.19
C THR A 338 0.22 2.42 -11.43
N GLY A 339 -0.60 3.22 -12.13
CA GLY A 339 -1.33 2.77 -13.33
C GLY A 339 -0.40 2.27 -14.43
N SER A 340 0.66 3.01 -14.74
CA SER A 340 1.64 2.61 -15.77
C SER A 340 2.50 1.40 -15.35
N ALA A 341 2.58 1.11 -14.06
CA ALA A 341 3.31 -0.01 -13.51
C ALA A 341 2.52 -1.33 -13.51
N LEU A 342 1.18 -1.23 -13.60
CA LEU A 342 0.27 -2.37 -13.55
C LEU A 342 -0.22 -2.75 -14.95
N SER A 343 -0.41 -4.04 -15.17
CA SER A 343 -1.17 -4.58 -16.29
C SER A 343 -2.46 -5.22 -15.75
N LEU A 344 -3.61 -4.77 -16.25
CA LEU A 344 -4.92 -5.31 -15.91
C LEU A 344 -5.49 -6.08 -17.09
N GLY A 345 -6.23 -7.14 -16.81
CA GLY A 345 -6.99 -7.85 -17.82
C GLY A 345 -7.94 -6.91 -18.59
N ASP A 346 -8.08 -7.12 -19.88
CA ASP A 346 -8.91 -6.28 -20.75
C ASP A 346 -10.36 -6.19 -20.26
N ASP A 347 -10.88 -7.28 -19.70
CA ASP A 347 -12.23 -7.36 -19.13
C ASP A 347 -12.36 -6.72 -17.73
N THR A 348 -11.22 -6.39 -17.09
CA THR A 348 -11.24 -5.79 -15.75
C THR A 348 -11.71 -4.35 -15.80
N SER A 349 -12.88 -4.07 -15.24
CA SER A 349 -13.45 -2.71 -15.16
C SER A 349 -12.80 -1.88 -14.06
N MET A 350 -12.99 -0.54 -14.12
CA MET A 350 -12.55 0.37 -13.05
C MET A 350 -13.19 0.02 -11.70
N LEU A 351 -14.43 -0.48 -11.68
CA LEU A 351 -15.11 -0.86 -10.45
C LEU A 351 -14.47 -2.10 -9.83
N GLU A 352 -14.12 -3.09 -10.65
CA GLU A 352 -13.41 -4.30 -10.20
C GLU A 352 -12.02 -3.99 -9.70
N ALA A 353 -11.26 -3.16 -10.41
CA ALA A 353 -9.96 -2.68 -9.91
C ALA A 353 -10.09 -1.96 -8.56
N GLY A 354 -11.14 -1.15 -8.39
CA GLY A 354 -11.46 -0.52 -7.11
C GLY A 354 -11.82 -1.52 -6.01
N ARG A 355 -12.55 -2.59 -6.34
CA ARG A 355 -12.87 -3.69 -5.40
C ARG A 355 -11.61 -4.46 -5.01
N MET A 356 -10.75 -4.80 -5.97
CA MET A 356 -9.44 -5.41 -5.69
C MET A 356 -8.62 -4.58 -4.73
N ALA A 357 -8.46 -3.28 -4.99
CA ALA A 357 -7.70 -2.38 -4.13
C ALA A 357 -8.30 -2.27 -2.72
N ALA A 358 -9.63 -2.20 -2.60
CA ALA A 358 -10.32 -2.16 -1.31
C ALA A 358 -10.15 -3.46 -0.52
N ALA A 359 -10.27 -4.62 -1.19
CA ALA A 359 -10.09 -5.93 -0.57
C ALA A 359 -8.64 -6.16 -0.14
N MET A 360 -7.67 -5.79 -0.98
CA MET A 360 -6.24 -5.84 -0.64
C MET A 360 -5.94 -4.99 0.60
N ARG A 361 -6.54 -3.79 0.70
CA ARG A 361 -6.39 -2.95 1.88
C ARG A 361 -6.95 -3.62 3.15
N GLN A 362 -8.11 -4.28 3.06
CA GLN A 362 -8.68 -5.00 4.21
C GLN A 362 -7.76 -6.15 4.64
N VAL A 363 -7.26 -6.97 3.70
CA VAL A 363 -6.30 -8.04 3.99
C VAL A 363 -5.03 -7.46 4.62
N ALA A 364 -4.51 -6.36 4.10
CA ALA A 364 -3.33 -5.67 4.61
C ALA A 364 -3.53 -5.15 6.04
N ALA A 365 -4.73 -4.61 6.33
CA ALA A 365 -5.10 -4.13 7.68
C ALA A 365 -5.39 -5.28 8.69
N GLY A 366 -5.31 -6.54 8.28
CA GLY A 366 -5.68 -7.68 9.12
C GLY A 366 -7.20 -7.86 9.29
N GLU A 367 -8.00 -7.17 8.46
CA GLU A 367 -9.46 -7.27 8.41
C GLU A 367 -9.91 -8.32 7.37
N GLY A 368 -8.99 -9.12 6.86
CA GLY A 368 -9.22 -10.20 5.92
C GLY A 368 -8.31 -11.40 6.21
N ASN A 369 -8.56 -12.50 5.51
CA ASN A 369 -7.79 -13.71 5.67
C ASN A 369 -6.62 -13.76 4.66
N SER A 370 -5.50 -14.32 5.08
CA SER A 370 -4.39 -14.62 4.18
C SER A 370 -3.86 -16.00 4.49
N VAL A 371 -3.99 -16.89 3.52
CA VAL A 371 -3.64 -18.31 3.65
C VAL A 371 -2.77 -18.75 2.47
N THR A 372 -2.05 -19.83 2.64
CA THR A 372 -1.43 -20.56 1.52
C THR A 372 -2.27 -21.79 1.21
N VAL A 373 -2.37 -22.17 -0.06
CA VAL A 373 -3.03 -23.43 -0.40
C VAL A 373 -2.41 -24.57 0.39
N PRO A 374 -3.19 -25.49 1.00
CA PRO A 374 -2.68 -26.63 1.76
C PRO A 374 -1.69 -27.46 0.95
N VAL A 375 -0.53 -27.75 1.53
CA VAL A 375 0.58 -28.46 0.89
C VAL A 375 0.80 -29.81 1.56
N ALA A 376 0.81 -30.88 0.76
CA ALA A 376 1.12 -32.24 1.20
C ALA A 376 2.64 -32.51 1.18
N ASP A 377 3.34 -32.07 0.11
CA ASP A 377 4.80 -32.22 -0.01
C ASP A 377 5.40 -30.99 -0.70
N PRO A 378 6.22 -30.20 0.00
CA PRO A 378 6.86 -29.00 -0.57
C PRO A 378 8.04 -29.32 -1.50
N ASN A 379 8.50 -30.59 -1.57
CA ASN A 379 9.67 -31.02 -2.34
C ASN A 379 9.38 -32.27 -3.18
N TYR A 380 8.14 -32.41 -3.65
CA TYR A 380 7.71 -33.55 -4.47
C TYR A 380 8.56 -33.69 -5.74
N GLN A 381 9.16 -34.86 -5.91
CA GLN A 381 10.05 -35.13 -7.06
C GLN A 381 9.24 -35.55 -8.28
N THR A 382 9.41 -34.81 -9.37
CA THR A 382 8.69 -35.00 -10.62
C THR A 382 9.66 -35.04 -11.81
N GLU A 383 9.17 -35.34 -13.02
CA GLU A 383 9.93 -35.26 -14.26
C GLU A 383 10.39 -33.81 -14.59
N VAL A 384 9.67 -32.79 -14.05
CA VAL A 384 10.01 -31.36 -14.21
C VAL A 384 10.84 -30.83 -13.04
N GLY A 385 11.39 -31.71 -12.22
CA GLY A 385 12.19 -31.41 -11.04
C GLY A 385 11.36 -31.36 -9.76
N SER A 386 11.94 -30.78 -8.69
CA SER A 386 11.25 -30.62 -7.42
C SER A 386 10.09 -29.62 -7.56
N ALA A 387 8.90 -30.02 -7.15
CA ALA A 387 7.66 -29.24 -7.23
C ALA A 387 6.93 -29.25 -5.88
N VAL A 388 5.87 -28.47 -5.74
CA VAL A 388 5.00 -28.42 -4.57
C VAL A 388 3.72 -29.21 -4.86
N LEU A 389 3.48 -30.25 -4.10
CA LEU A 389 2.26 -31.05 -4.20
C LEU A 389 1.24 -30.53 -3.19
N TRP A 390 0.06 -30.16 -3.65
CA TRP A 390 -1.03 -29.74 -2.78
C TRP A 390 -1.60 -30.93 -1.98
N ASP A 391 -2.08 -30.66 -0.77
CA ASP A 391 -2.99 -31.56 -0.10
C ASP A 391 -4.36 -31.49 -0.78
N GLU A 392 -4.69 -32.51 -1.53
CA GLU A 392 -5.91 -32.57 -2.35
C GLU A 392 -7.17 -32.34 -1.51
N GLN A 393 -7.25 -32.92 -0.33
CA GLN A 393 -8.42 -32.78 0.54
C GLN A 393 -8.51 -31.36 1.13
N GLY A 394 -7.42 -30.83 1.67
CA GLY A 394 -7.37 -29.48 2.22
C GLY A 394 -7.61 -28.41 1.17
N ALA A 395 -7.01 -28.55 -0.02
CA ALA A 395 -7.21 -27.64 -1.14
C ALA A 395 -8.68 -27.67 -1.62
N ALA A 396 -9.28 -28.84 -1.78
CA ALA A 396 -10.69 -28.97 -2.16
C ALA A 396 -11.63 -28.34 -1.12
N GLN A 397 -11.34 -28.47 0.17
CA GLN A 397 -12.11 -27.83 1.23
C GLN A 397 -11.99 -26.30 1.16
N LEU A 398 -10.77 -25.77 1.01
CA LEU A 398 -10.50 -24.35 0.87
C LEU A 398 -11.27 -23.74 -0.30
N PHE A 399 -11.09 -24.28 -1.52
CA PHE A 399 -11.73 -23.72 -2.70
C PHE A 399 -13.25 -23.92 -2.75
N THR A 400 -13.77 -24.97 -2.10
CA THR A 400 -15.21 -25.15 -1.95
C THR A 400 -15.80 -24.11 -0.99
N ALA A 401 -15.12 -23.80 0.12
CA ALA A 401 -15.53 -22.75 1.05
C ALA A 401 -15.56 -21.38 0.37
N LEU A 402 -14.51 -21.04 -0.42
CA LEU A 402 -14.46 -19.79 -1.19
C LEU A 402 -15.59 -19.70 -2.22
N ARG A 403 -15.86 -20.81 -2.95
CA ARG A 403 -16.97 -20.83 -3.93
C ARG A 403 -18.33 -20.55 -3.31
N GLN A 404 -18.51 -20.88 -2.04
CA GLN A 404 -19.77 -20.76 -1.31
C GLN A 404 -19.79 -19.54 -0.37
N ASP A 405 -18.82 -18.63 -0.49
CA ASP A 405 -18.64 -17.46 0.39
C ASP A 405 -18.67 -17.85 1.90
N GLN A 406 -18.14 -19.04 2.23
CA GLN A 406 -18.09 -19.53 3.60
C GLN A 406 -16.78 -19.12 4.30
N SER A 407 -16.85 -18.91 5.60
CA SER A 407 -15.66 -18.67 6.42
C SER A 407 -14.68 -19.84 6.34
N ILE A 408 -13.40 -19.52 6.15
CA ILE A 408 -12.34 -20.53 6.06
C ILE A 408 -12.01 -21.01 7.47
N THR A 409 -12.06 -22.32 7.65
CA THR A 409 -11.59 -23.01 8.88
C THR A 409 -10.28 -23.74 8.64
N VAL A 410 -9.37 -23.15 7.87
CA VAL A 410 -8.03 -23.72 7.70
C VAL A 410 -7.15 -23.19 8.82
N ASP A 411 -6.64 -24.09 9.69
CA ASP A 411 -5.61 -23.73 10.65
C ASP A 411 -4.37 -23.23 9.87
N PRO A 412 -3.78 -22.11 10.29
CA PRO A 412 -2.67 -21.46 9.59
C PRO A 412 -1.39 -22.33 9.56
#